data_6bfa072c20f291313041aa2b90abdfb8
#
_entry.id   6bfa072c20f291313041aa2b90abdfb8
#
_cell.length_a   1.000
_cell.length_b   1.000
_cell.length_c   1.000
_cell.angle_alpha   90.00
_cell.angle_beta   90.00
_cell.angle_gamma   90.00
#
_symmetry.space_group_name_H-M   'P 1'
#
loop_
_entity.id
_entity.type
_entity.pdbx_description
1 polymer ?
#
loop_
_entity_poly.entity_id
_entity_poly.type
_entity_poly.pdbx_seq_one_letter_code
_entity_poly.pdbx_strand_id
1 'polypeptide(L)'
;MTIERDGATRRVTVPITENQLASLDDPDEVVTVGFLGITPTRELERQGPGAVAEHMVDLTGRTVEALLNMPQKMVGVWEAAFGGEERDPNGPVGVVGVSRFGGQIAASDDLTGQEKVSYFVMLLGSLNLAVGLFNLVPLLPLDGGHIAGALLEAIKKFFARIFRRPDPGYVDVAKALPVTYAMAIVLIVMGGLLIYADLVNPIRLM
;
A
#
# COMPACT_ATOMS: atom_id res chain seq x y z
N MET A 1 -17.08 -18.02 -30.36
CA MET A 1 -17.07 -16.79 -29.60
C MET A 1 -17.68 -15.67 -30.40
N THR A 2 -18.50 -14.83 -29.82
CA THR A 2 -19.09 -13.67 -30.49
C THR A 2 -18.35 -12.43 -30.02
N ILE A 3 -17.87 -11.63 -30.94
CA ILE A 3 -17.11 -10.40 -30.67
C ILE A 3 -17.81 -9.23 -31.35
N GLU A 4 -17.68 -8.05 -30.79
CA GLU A 4 -18.05 -6.80 -31.42
C GLU A 4 -16.75 -6.13 -31.93
N ARG A 5 -16.74 -5.75 -33.21
CA ARG A 5 -15.62 -5.07 -33.84
C ARG A 5 -16.17 -4.02 -34.79
N ASP A 6 -15.74 -2.77 -34.64
CA ASP A 6 -16.18 -1.62 -35.45
C ASP A 6 -17.72 -1.45 -35.43
N GLY A 7 -18.36 -1.66 -34.29
CA GLY A 7 -19.82 -1.61 -34.10
C GLY A 7 -20.59 -2.76 -34.74
N ALA A 8 -19.92 -3.77 -35.31
CA ALA A 8 -20.53 -4.95 -35.90
C ALA A 8 -20.25 -6.21 -35.09
N THR A 9 -21.30 -6.97 -34.81
CA THR A 9 -21.20 -8.26 -34.11
C THR A 9 -20.73 -9.34 -35.09
N ARG A 10 -19.62 -10.00 -34.82
CA ARG A 10 -19.07 -11.09 -35.61
C ARG A 10 -18.90 -12.36 -34.76
N ARG A 11 -19.20 -13.51 -35.35
CA ARG A 11 -18.88 -14.79 -34.76
C ARG A 11 -17.54 -15.27 -35.28
N VAL A 12 -16.57 -15.47 -34.37
CA VAL A 12 -15.23 -15.94 -34.67
C VAL A 12 -15.03 -17.31 -34.02
N THR A 13 -14.47 -18.24 -34.75
CA THR A 13 -14.02 -19.52 -34.22
C THR A 13 -12.55 -19.39 -33.89
N VAL A 14 -12.22 -19.52 -32.62
CA VAL A 14 -10.85 -19.43 -32.11
C VAL A 14 -10.45 -20.82 -31.63
N PRO A 15 -9.33 -21.38 -32.11
CA PRO A 15 -8.82 -22.63 -31.58
C PRO A 15 -8.34 -22.39 -30.12
N ILE A 16 -8.74 -23.27 -29.23
CA ILE A 16 -8.23 -23.31 -27.87
C ILE A 16 -7.00 -24.21 -27.89
N THR A 17 -5.85 -23.66 -27.51
CA THR A 17 -4.62 -24.42 -27.31
C THR A 17 -4.54 -24.93 -25.88
N GLU A 18 -3.99 -26.11 -25.69
CA GLU A 18 -3.70 -26.63 -24.37
C GLU A 18 -2.47 -25.91 -23.79
N ASN A 19 -2.58 -25.47 -22.55
CA ASN A 19 -1.48 -24.92 -21.78
C ASN A 19 -1.42 -25.57 -20.41
N GLN A 20 -0.22 -25.72 -19.90
CA GLN A 20 0.02 -26.30 -18.57
C GLN A 20 0.26 -25.15 -17.59
N LEU A 21 -0.61 -25.02 -16.61
CA LEU A 21 -0.52 -24.03 -15.55
C LEU A 21 -0.56 -24.72 -14.19
N ALA A 22 0.06 -24.09 -13.19
CA ALA A 22 -0.11 -24.50 -11.81
C ALA A 22 -1.61 -24.40 -11.43
N SER A 23 -2.10 -25.38 -10.68
CA SER A 23 -3.49 -25.37 -10.16
C SER A 23 -3.71 -24.16 -9.27
N LEU A 24 -4.90 -23.57 -9.30
CA LEU A 24 -5.28 -22.49 -8.38
C LEU A 24 -5.49 -23.00 -6.94
N ASP A 25 -5.75 -24.31 -6.78
CA ASP A 25 -6.01 -24.93 -5.49
C ASP A 25 -4.75 -25.56 -4.88
N ASP A 26 -3.78 -25.97 -5.72
CA ASP A 26 -2.51 -26.54 -5.31
C ASP A 26 -1.39 -26.09 -6.28
N PRO A 27 -0.48 -25.21 -5.86
CA PRO A 27 0.59 -24.68 -6.71
C PRO A 27 1.59 -25.75 -7.21
N ASP A 28 1.69 -26.89 -6.53
CA ASP A 28 2.59 -28.00 -6.91
C ASP A 28 1.94 -28.93 -7.94
N GLU A 29 0.63 -28.80 -8.18
CA GLU A 29 -0.10 -29.57 -9.18
C GLU A 29 -0.18 -28.81 -10.51
N VAL A 30 0.34 -29.41 -11.57
CA VAL A 30 0.25 -28.88 -12.94
C VAL A 30 -1.01 -29.42 -13.62
N VAL A 31 -1.94 -28.54 -13.94
CA VAL A 31 -3.19 -28.89 -14.65
C VAL A 31 -3.13 -28.40 -16.09
N THR A 32 -3.65 -29.23 -17.00
CA THR A 32 -3.81 -28.85 -18.40
C THR A 32 -5.10 -28.09 -18.59
N VAL A 33 -5.01 -26.82 -18.98
CA VAL A 33 -6.14 -25.92 -19.18
C VAL A 33 -6.21 -25.42 -20.61
N GLY A 34 -7.41 -25.09 -21.07
CA GLY A 34 -7.59 -24.47 -22.37
C GLY A 34 -7.16 -23.01 -22.35
N PHE A 35 -6.22 -22.64 -23.20
CA PHE A 35 -5.70 -21.27 -23.33
C PHE A 35 -6.23 -20.57 -24.57
N LEU A 36 -6.82 -19.39 -24.40
CA LEU A 36 -7.44 -18.63 -25.50
C LEU A 36 -6.54 -17.53 -26.06
N GLY A 37 -5.40 -17.21 -25.46
CA GLY A 37 -4.44 -16.23 -25.97
C GLY A 37 -5.02 -14.84 -26.16
N ILE A 38 -5.94 -14.38 -25.30
CA ILE A 38 -6.51 -13.03 -25.36
C ILE A 38 -5.76 -12.16 -24.38
N THR A 39 -5.17 -11.09 -24.88
CA THR A 39 -4.61 -10.03 -24.02
C THR A 39 -5.66 -8.94 -23.86
N PRO A 40 -6.16 -8.68 -22.64
CA PRO A 40 -7.10 -7.59 -22.43
C PRO A 40 -6.41 -6.24 -22.70
N THR A 41 -7.01 -5.45 -23.57
CA THR A 41 -6.57 -4.07 -23.81
C THR A 41 -7.12 -3.19 -22.69
N ARG A 42 -6.24 -2.48 -21.99
CA ARG A 42 -6.66 -1.50 -20.99
C ARG A 42 -6.95 -0.19 -21.71
N GLU A 43 -8.19 0.27 -21.64
CA GLU A 43 -8.59 1.57 -22.12
C GLU A 43 -8.58 2.55 -20.95
N LEU A 44 -7.91 3.70 -21.13
CA LEU A 44 -7.89 4.77 -20.14
C LEU A 44 -9.23 5.51 -20.20
N GLU A 45 -10.15 5.11 -19.33
CA GLU A 45 -11.45 5.76 -19.21
C GLU A 45 -11.32 7.05 -18.38
N ARG A 46 -11.81 8.16 -18.94
CA ARG A 46 -11.88 9.45 -18.21
C ARG A 46 -13.04 9.41 -17.24
N GLN A 47 -12.72 9.38 -15.97
CA GLN A 47 -13.73 9.40 -14.91
C GLN A 47 -14.06 10.84 -14.50
N GLY A 48 -15.33 11.07 -14.11
CA GLY A 48 -15.78 12.35 -13.58
C GLY A 48 -15.27 12.61 -12.14
N PRO A 49 -15.31 13.85 -11.67
CA PRO A 49 -14.82 14.23 -10.33
C PRO A 49 -15.43 13.42 -9.17
N GLY A 50 -16.69 12.99 -9.30
CA GLY A 50 -17.36 12.15 -8.30
C GLY A 50 -16.72 10.78 -8.15
N ALA A 51 -16.44 10.09 -9.25
CA ALA A 51 -15.77 8.79 -9.24
C ALA A 51 -14.33 8.88 -8.70
N VAL A 52 -13.63 9.99 -9.00
CA VAL A 52 -12.31 10.26 -8.43
C VAL A 52 -12.39 10.42 -6.92
N ALA A 53 -13.37 11.16 -6.40
CA ALA A 53 -13.55 11.34 -4.96
C ALA A 53 -13.86 10.01 -4.26
N GLU A 54 -14.74 9.18 -4.84
CA GLU A 54 -15.06 7.85 -4.31
C GLU A 54 -13.82 6.96 -4.28
N HIS A 55 -13.03 6.93 -5.36
CA HIS A 55 -11.79 6.18 -5.41
C HIS A 55 -10.77 6.65 -4.36
N MET A 56 -10.66 7.97 -4.13
CA MET A 56 -9.79 8.53 -3.09
C MET A 56 -10.22 8.12 -1.68
N VAL A 57 -11.52 8.10 -1.40
CA VAL A 57 -12.06 7.62 -0.12
C VAL A 57 -11.75 6.14 0.09
N ASP A 58 -11.99 5.30 -0.92
CA ASP A 58 -11.69 3.86 -0.88
C ASP A 58 -10.19 3.61 -0.66
N LEU A 59 -9.34 4.28 -1.44
CA LEU A 59 -7.88 4.17 -1.30
C LEU A 59 -7.41 4.60 0.11
N THR A 60 -7.96 5.69 0.63
CA THR A 60 -7.66 6.16 2.00
C THR A 60 -8.09 5.12 3.03
N GLY A 61 -9.30 4.57 2.91
CA GLY A 61 -9.81 3.51 3.80
C GLY A 61 -8.91 2.28 3.82
N ARG A 62 -8.53 1.77 2.65
CA ARG A 62 -7.59 0.62 2.52
C ARG A 62 -6.22 0.93 3.11
N THR A 63 -5.72 2.16 2.93
CA THR A 63 -4.42 2.55 3.50
C THR A 63 -4.48 2.63 5.02
N VAL A 64 -5.57 3.16 5.59
CA VAL A 64 -5.78 3.15 7.05
C VAL A 64 -5.85 1.72 7.59
N GLU A 65 -6.60 0.83 6.93
CA GLU A 65 -6.67 -0.58 7.31
C GLU A 65 -5.30 -1.25 7.25
N ALA A 66 -4.52 -0.99 6.19
CA ALA A 66 -3.16 -1.51 6.07
C ALA A 66 -2.24 -1.02 7.20
N LEU A 67 -2.37 0.26 7.62
CA LEU A 67 -1.63 0.82 8.75
C LEU A 67 -2.02 0.19 10.09
N LEU A 68 -3.32 -0.05 10.32
CA LEU A 68 -3.80 -0.70 11.54
C LEU A 68 -3.31 -2.16 11.64
N ASN A 69 -3.21 -2.85 10.50
CA ASN A 69 -2.71 -4.22 10.40
C ASN A 69 -1.17 -4.32 10.28
N MET A 70 -0.47 -3.17 10.32
CA MET A 70 0.99 -3.13 10.16
C MET A 70 1.74 -4.03 11.16
N PRO A 71 1.39 -4.07 12.47
CA PRO A 71 2.08 -4.93 13.42
C PRO A 71 2.03 -6.42 13.04
N GLN A 72 0.85 -6.91 12.61
CA GLN A 72 0.69 -8.31 12.18
C GLN A 72 1.48 -8.59 10.90
N LYS A 73 1.41 -7.67 9.94
CA LYS A 73 2.16 -7.80 8.67
C LYS A 73 3.67 -7.78 8.88
N MET A 74 4.17 -7.08 9.90
CA MET A 74 5.60 -7.08 10.23
C MET A 74 6.08 -8.43 10.75
N VAL A 75 5.23 -9.23 11.39
CA VAL A 75 5.55 -10.62 11.77
C VAL A 75 5.79 -11.46 10.51
N GLY A 76 4.89 -11.38 9.51
CA GLY A 76 5.09 -12.07 8.22
C GLY A 76 6.36 -11.61 7.48
N VAL A 77 6.71 -10.31 7.56
CA VAL A 77 7.99 -9.83 7.00
C VAL A 77 9.19 -10.47 7.70
N TRP A 78 9.13 -10.63 9.02
CA TRP A 78 10.19 -11.30 9.79
C TRP A 78 10.32 -12.78 9.40
N GLU A 79 9.20 -13.50 9.29
CA GLU A 79 9.16 -14.91 8.88
C GLU A 79 9.69 -15.08 7.45
N ALA A 80 9.31 -14.20 6.53
CA ALA A 80 9.84 -14.19 5.17
C ALA A 80 11.33 -13.82 5.08
N ALA A 81 11.82 -12.97 6.00
CA ALA A 81 13.22 -12.55 6.00
C ALA A 81 14.17 -13.59 6.61
N PHE A 82 13.72 -14.35 7.62
CA PHE A 82 14.56 -15.25 8.42
C PHE A 82 14.02 -16.67 8.49
N GLY A 83 12.72 -16.90 8.27
CA GLY A 83 12.06 -18.22 8.34
C GLY A 83 12.04 -18.98 7.02
N GLY A 84 12.38 -18.34 5.90
CA GLY A 84 12.35 -18.95 4.57
C GLY A 84 10.95 -19.07 3.97
N GLU A 85 9.95 -18.42 4.55
CA GLU A 85 8.60 -18.33 4.01
C GLU A 85 8.54 -17.36 2.83
N GLU A 86 7.55 -17.53 1.95
CA GLU A 86 7.30 -16.58 0.87
C GLU A 86 6.74 -15.27 1.43
N ARG A 87 7.17 -14.15 0.84
CA ARG A 87 6.72 -12.82 1.25
C ARG A 87 5.32 -12.54 0.72
N ASP A 88 4.42 -12.10 1.62
CA ASP A 88 3.07 -11.66 1.23
C ASP A 88 3.15 -10.53 0.18
N PRO A 89 2.60 -10.73 -1.05
CA PRO A 89 2.56 -9.69 -2.07
C PRO A 89 1.81 -8.42 -1.64
N ASN A 90 0.87 -8.53 -0.69
CA ASN A 90 0.13 -7.43 -0.10
C ASN A 90 0.76 -6.92 1.21
N GLY A 91 1.98 -7.38 1.51
CA GLY A 91 2.73 -6.98 2.68
C GLY A 91 3.36 -5.59 2.56
N PRO A 92 3.86 -5.03 3.66
CA PRO A 92 4.56 -3.76 3.65
C PRO A 92 5.87 -3.87 2.87
N VAL A 93 6.20 -2.82 2.14
CA VAL A 93 7.36 -2.71 1.27
C VAL A 93 8.24 -1.56 1.74
N GLY A 94 9.55 -1.77 1.75
CA GLY A 94 10.52 -0.72 2.08
C GLY A 94 10.90 0.14 0.86
N VAL A 95 11.82 1.07 1.07
CA VAL A 95 12.29 1.98 0.02
C VAL A 95 12.93 1.22 -1.15
N VAL A 96 13.64 0.12 -0.86
CA VAL A 96 14.29 -0.70 -1.90
C VAL A 96 13.24 -1.39 -2.76
N GLY A 97 12.16 -1.93 -2.16
CA GLY A 97 11.08 -2.56 -2.90
C GLY A 97 10.30 -1.57 -3.76
N VAL A 98 9.99 -0.37 -3.23
CA VAL A 98 9.34 0.70 -4.02
C VAL A 98 10.22 1.11 -5.21
N SER A 99 11.53 1.25 -5.01
CA SER A 99 12.47 1.55 -6.09
C SER A 99 12.52 0.45 -7.15
N ARG A 100 12.43 -0.81 -6.72
CA ARG A 100 12.34 -1.97 -7.62
C ARG A 100 11.05 -1.95 -8.45
N PHE A 101 9.90 -1.65 -7.83
CA PHE A 101 8.63 -1.50 -8.56
C PHE A 101 8.72 -0.43 -9.63
N GLY A 102 9.29 0.73 -9.29
CA GLY A 102 9.57 1.78 -10.28
C GLY A 102 10.44 1.29 -11.43
N GLY A 103 11.49 0.55 -11.12
CA GLY A 103 12.38 -0.06 -12.11
C GLY A 103 11.66 -1.07 -13.01
N GLN A 104 10.81 -1.94 -12.46
CA GLN A 104 10.02 -2.91 -13.23
C GLN A 104 9.02 -2.22 -14.16
N ILE A 105 8.31 -1.17 -13.68
CA ILE A 105 7.41 -0.36 -14.51
C ILE A 105 8.19 0.28 -15.69
N ALA A 106 9.36 0.85 -15.41
CA ALA A 106 10.19 1.48 -16.45
C ALA A 106 10.70 0.48 -17.48
N ALA A 107 11.11 -0.71 -17.05
CA ALA A 107 11.70 -1.75 -17.89
C ALA A 107 10.67 -2.63 -18.61
N SER A 108 9.37 -2.57 -18.25
CA SER A 108 8.34 -3.40 -18.87
C SER A 108 8.17 -3.06 -20.36
N ASP A 109 8.28 -4.04 -21.22
CA ASP A 109 8.03 -3.90 -22.67
C ASP A 109 6.53 -3.98 -23.00
N ASP A 110 5.72 -4.52 -22.10
CA ASP A 110 4.26 -4.67 -22.27
C ASP A 110 3.48 -3.38 -22.03
N LEU A 111 4.14 -2.36 -21.45
CA LEU A 111 3.52 -1.07 -21.12
C LEU A 111 3.89 0.00 -22.16
N THR A 112 2.89 0.71 -22.63
CA THR A 112 3.09 1.92 -23.41
C THR A 112 3.72 3.03 -22.58
N GLY A 113 4.37 4.01 -23.22
CA GLY A 113 4.95 5.15 -22.50
C GLY A 113 3.93 5.92 -21.64
N GLN A 114 2.69 6.03 -22.09
CA GLN A 114 1.61 6.68 -21.35
C GLN A 114 1.20 5.88 -20.12
N GLU A 115 1.10 4.56 -20.23
CA GLU A 115 0.80 3.69 -19.09
C GLU A 115 1.91 3.73 -18.05
N LYS A 116 3.19 3.70 -18.48
CA LYS A 116 4.34 3.86 -17.58
C LYS A 116 4.23 5.14 -16.75
N VAL A 117 3.96 6.28 -17.40
CA VAL A 117 3.76 7.56 -16.70
C VAL A 117 2.60 7.47 -15.70
N SER A 118 1.47 6.90 -16.11
CA SER A 118 0.30 6.73 -15.24
C SER A 118 0.61 5.88 -14.00
N TYR A 119 1.31 4.76 -14.17
CA TYR A 119 1.73 3.91 -13.06
C TYR A 119 2.72 4.61 -12.12
N PHE A 120 3.66 5.40 -12.66
CA PHE A 120 4.56 6.20 -11.83
C PHE A 120 3.83 7.26 -11.01
N VAL A 121 2.88 7.97 -11.62
CA VAL A 121 2.06 8.96 -10.91
C VAL A 121 1.24 8.28 -9.82
N MET A 122 0.65 7.12 -10.11
CA MET A 122 -0.10 6.33 -9.13
C MET A 122 0.80 5.85 -7.99
N LEU A 123 2.00 5.35 -8.29
CA LEU A 123 2.98 4.91 -7.28
C LEU A 123 3.38 6.07 -6.35
N LEU A 124 3.69 7.24 -6.91
CA LEU A 124 4.03 8.43 -6.14
C LEU A 124 2.83 8.93 -5.32
N GLY A 125 1.63 8.92 -5.89
CA GLY A 125 0.41 9.32 -5.20
C GLY A 125 0.10 8.42 -4.01
N SER A 126 0.16 7.10 -4.20
CA SER A 126 -0.07 6.12 -3.13
C SER A 126 1.00 6.21 -2.02
N LEU A 127 2.27 6.43 -2.40
CA LEU A 127 3.36 6.62 -1.45
C LEU A 127 3.14 7.90 -0.61
N ASN A 128 2.79 9.02 -1.25
CA ASN A 128 2.50 10.27 -0.52
C ASN A 128 1.31 10.12 0.42
N LEU A 129 0.24 9.44 -0.02
CA LEU A 129 -0.92 9.16 0.82
C LEU A 129 -0.54 8.31 2.03
N ALA A 130 0.21 7.22 1.80
CA ALA A 130 0.65 6.32 2.86
C ALA A 130 1.53 7.06 3.88
N VAL A 131 2.53 7.83 3.43
CA VAL A 131 3.39 8.63 4.31
C VAL A 131 2.61 9.69 5.06
N GLY A 132 1.67 10.38 4.39
CA GLY A 132 0.81 11.37 5.02
C GLY A 132 -0.07 10.77 6.11
N LEU A 133 -0.74 9.67 5.85
CA LEU A 133 -1.57 8.96 6.83
C LEU A 133 -0.73 8.38 7.98
N PHE A 134 0.45 7.84 7.67
CA PHE A 134 1.38 7.36 8.69
C PHE A 134 1.81 8.49 9.63
N ASN A 135 2.11 9.68 9.08
CA ASN A 135 2.46 10.85 9.89
C ASN A 135 1.32 11.35 10.78
N LEU A 136 0.06 11.06 10.44
CA LEU A 136 -1.11 11.40 11.26
C LEU A 136 -1.34 10.45 12.44
N VAL A 137 -0.61 9.33 12.53
CA VAL A 137 -0.69 8.42 13.67
C VAL A 137 -0.33 9.19 14.96
N PRO A 138 -1.17 9.12 16.04
CA PRO A 138 -1.00 9.94 17.24
C PRO A 138 0.14 9.44 18.13
N LEU A 139 1.33 9.27 17.56
CA LEU A 139 2.54 8.78 18.22
C LEU A 139 3.73 9.72 17.93
N LEU A 140 4.45 10.11 18.96
CA LEU A 140 5.74 10.78 18.78
C LEU A 140 6.80 9.75 18.31
N PRO A 141 7.70 10.09 17.36
CA PRO A 141 8.04 11.42 16.84
C PRO A 141 7.24 11.89 15.59
N LEU A 142 6.11 11.28 15.27
CA LEU A 142 5.30 11.64 14.11
C LEU A 142 4.51 12.94 14.38
N ASP A 143 4.10 13.63 13.31
CA ASP A 143 3.33 14.88 13.40
C ASP A 143 1.99 14.69 14.12
N GLY A 144 1.35 13.53 13.95
CA GLY A 144 0.12 13.15 14.65
C GLY A 144 0.27 13.15 16.17
N GLY A 145 1.45 12.86 16.71
CA GLY A 145 1.75 12.98 18.13
C GLY A 145 1.69 14.42 18.63
N HIS A 146 2.18 15.37 17.86
CA HIS A 146 2.09 16.80 18.18
C HIS A 146 0.66 17.31 18.07
N ILE A 147 -0.08 16.89 17.04
CA ILE A 147 -1.50 17.22 16.85
C ILE A 147 -2.32 16.65 18.03
N ALA A 148 -2.10 15.41 18.42
CA ALA A 148 -2.76 14.79 19.57
C ALA A 148 -2.46 15.53 20.87
N GLY A 149 -1.21 15.95 21.08
CA GLY A 149 -0.81 16.78 22.23
C GLY A 149 -1.55 18.11 22.29
N ALA A 150 -1.60 18.84 21.17
CA ALA A 150 -2.34 20.10 21.06
C ALA A 150 -3.85 19.92 21.28
N LEU A 151 -4.43 18.84 20.74
CA LEU A 151 -5.85 18.52 20.92
C LEU A 151 -6.16 18.19 22.40
N LEU A 152 -5.32 17.39 23.05
CA LEU A 152 -5.44 17.11 24.49
C LEU A 152 -5.37 18.38 25.34
N GLU A 153 -4.47 19.31 25.00
CA GLU A 153 -4.38 20.61 25.67
C GLU A 153 -5.64 21.42 25.47
N ALA A 154 -6.15 21.52 24.25
CA ALA A 154 -7.40 22.21 23.94
C ALA A 154 -8.59 21.64 24.71
N ILE A 155 -8.71 20.31 24.76
CA ILE A 155 -9.75 19.61 25.52
C ILE A 155 -9.63 19.91 27.02
N LYS A 156 -8.42 19.82 27.60
CA LYS A 156 -8.20 20.14 29.03
C LYS A 156 -8.58 21.57 29.35
N LYS A 157 -8.17 22.53 28.52
CA LYS A 157 -8.53 23.96 28.68
C LYS A 157 -10.02 24.19 28.55
N PHE A 158 -10.68 23.51 27.62
CA PHE A 158 -12.13 23.58 27.44
C PHE A 158 -12.87 23.11 28.70
N PHE A 159 -12.52 21.93 29.24
CA PHE A 159 -13.13 21.43 30.49
C PHE A 159 -12.79 22.29 31.70
N ALA A 160 -11.56 22.81 31.85
CA ALA A 160 -11.20 23.73 32.91
C ALA A 160 -12.09 24.98 32.88
N ARG A 161 -12.36 25.53 31.69
CA ARG A 161 -13.27 26.68 31.51
C ARG A 161 -14.71 26.37 31.93
N ILE A 162 -15.23 25.20 31.50
CA ILE A 162 -16.61 24.77 31.88
C ILE A 162 -16.73 24.62 33.40
N PHE A 163 -15.76 23.96 34.03
CA PHE A 163 -15.79 23.67 35.49
C PHE A 163 -15.20 24.79 36.34
N ARG A 164 -14.91 25.96 35.75
CA ARG A 164 -14.31 27.13 36.42
C ARG A 164 -13.05 26.77 37.22
N ARG A 165 -12.23 25.85 36.72
CA ARG A 165 -10.95 25.44 37.32
C ARG A 165 -9.82 26.33 36.74
N PRO A 166 -8.69 26.49 37.49
CA PRO A 166 -7.52 27.18 36.99
C PRO A 166 -6.98 26.50 35.71
N ASP A 167 -6.33 27.28 34.86
CA ASP A 167 -5.75 26.78 33.60
C ASP A 167 -4.78 25.63 33.90
N PRO A 168 -4.97 24.45 33.26
CA PRO A 168 -4.10 23.28 33.49
C PRO A 168 -2.67 23.42 32.92
N GLY A 169 -2.37 24.57 32.29
CA GLY A 169 -1.08 24.82 31.67
C GLY A 169 -0.84 24.02 30.38
N TYR A 170 0.39 24.11 29.89
CA TYR A 170 0.81 23.39 28.68
C TYR A 170 1.14 21.92 28.99
N VAL A 171 0.95 21.06 28.00
CA VAL A 171 1.40 19.67 28.08
C VAL A 171 2.93 19.65 28.04
N ASP A 172 3.54 19.09 29.08
CA ASP A 172 5.00 18.96 29.17
C ASP A 172 5.51 17.89 28.21
N VAL A 173 5.97 18.32 27.05
CA VAL A 173 6.51 17.46 25.98
C VAL A 173 7.76 16.72 26.45
N ALA A 174 8.51 17.26 27.43
CA ALA A 174 9.71 16.61 27.96
C ALA A 174 9.41 15.27 28.61
N LYS A 175 8.21 15.10 29.19
CA LYS A 175 7.76 13.82 29.75
C LYS A 175 7.48 12.74 28.70
N ALA A 176 7.27 13.14 27.46
CA ALA A 176 7.05 12.23 26.34
C ALA A 176 8.36 11.77 25.66
N LEU A 177 9.52 12.40 25.97
CA LEU A 177 10.81 12.07 25.38
C LEU A 177 11.16 10.56 25.44
N PRO A 178 11.01 9.85 26.57
CA PRO A 178 11.33 8.42 26.62
C PRO A 178 10.49 7.59 25.63
N VAL A 179 9.20 7.93 25.51
CA VAL A 179 8.29 7.28 24.55
C VAL A 179 8.72 7.61 23.11
N THR A 180 9.07 8.85 22.85
CA THR A 180 9.57 9.30 21.54
C THR A 180 10.81 8.51 21.12
N TYR A 181 11.80 8.35 22.01
CA TYR A 181 13.01 7.57 21.71
C TYR A 181 12.69 6.08 21.49
N ALA A 182 11.83 5.49 22.32
CA ALA A 182 11.42 4.10 22.15
C ALA A 182 10.73 3.88 20.78
N MET A 183 9.82 4.78 20.40
CA MET A 183 9.16 4.74 19.10
C MET A 183 10.12 4.97 17.94
N ALA A 184 11.06 5.90 18.07
CA ALA A 184 12.08 6.12 17.04
C ALA A 184 12.92 4.85 16.80
N ILE A 185 13.31 4.15 17.86
CA ILE A 185 14.03 2.88 17.76
C ILE A 185 13.16 1.83 17.03
N VAL A 186 11.88 1.69 17.40
CA VAL A 186 10.96 0.77 16.73
C VAL A 186 10.86 1.07 15.24
N LEU A 187 10.72 2.34 14.86
CA LEU A 187 10.63 2.75 13.46
C LEU A 187 11.94 2.46 12.69
N ILE A 188 13.10 2.69 13.31
CA ILE A 188 14.41 2.39 12.71
C ILE A 188 14.56 0.88 12.49
N VAL A 189 14.23 0.07 13.50
CA VAL A 189 14.30 -1.40 13.41
C VAL A 189 13.34 -1.92 12.34
N MET A 190 12.10 -1.43 12.32
CA MET A 190 11.10 -1.80 11.33
C MET A 190 11.55 -1.42 9.90
N GLY A 191 12.06 -0.20 9.72
CA GLY A 191 12.60 0.25 8.43
C GLY A 191 13.80 -0.58 7.98
N GLY A 192 14.72 -0.90 8.89
CA GLY A 192 15.85 -1.77 8.63
C GLY A 192 15.42 -3.19 8.23
N LEU A 193 14.43 -3.76 8.92
CA LEU A 193 13.87 -5.06 8.60
C LEU A 193 13.23 -5.08 7.20
N LEU A 194 12.47 -4.03 6.84
CA LEU A 194 11.87 -3.90 5.50
C LEU A 194 12.95 -3.83 4.42
N ILE A 195 14.00 -3.02 4.62
CA ILE A 195 15.11 -2.94 3.67
C ILE A 195 15.80 -4.29 3.51
N TYR A 196 16.07 -4.98 4.62
CA TYR A 196 16.68 -6.31 4.60
C TYR A 196 15.79 -7.32 3.86
N ALA A 197 14.50 -7.37 4.17
CA ALA A 197 13.54 -8.25 3.51
C ALA A 197 13.42 -7.96 2.01
N ASP A 198 13.42 -6.68 1.59
CA ASP A 198 13.39 -6.27 0.18
C ASP A 198 14.63 -6.74 -0.61
N LEU A 199 15.77 -6.91 0.07
CA LEU A 199 17.00 -7.40 -0.56
C LEU A 199 17.05 -8.93 -0.64
N VAL A 200 16.67 -9.62 0.45
CA VAL A 200 16.81 -11.08 0.58
C VAL A 200 15.64 -11.81 -0.07
N ASN A 201 14.42 -11.33 0.14
CA ASN A 201 13.18 -11.94 -0.36
C ASN A 201 12.27 -10.86 -0.99
N PRO A 202 12.60 -10.39 -2.21
CA PRO A 202 11.88 -9.28 -2.83
C PRO A 202 10.50 -9.69 -3.36
N ILE A 203 9.50 -8.85 -3.15
CA ILE A 203 8.22 -8.96 -3.85
C ILE A 203 8.43 -8.61 -5.33
N ARG A 204 7.88 -9.42 -6.22
CA ARG A 204 7.89 -9.20 -7.68
C ARG A 204 6.49 -8.86 -8.14
N LEU A 205 6.37 -7.89 -9.04
CA LEU A 205 5.07 -7.50 -9.64
C LEU A 205 4.65 -8.41 -10.79
N MET A 206 5.60 -9.15 -11.35
CA MET A 206 5.44 -10.06 -12.50
C MET A 206 6.31 -11.29 -12.31
#